data_3f66122cb52fa507cf95d490658461d4
#
_entry.id   3f66122cb52fa507cf95d490658461d4
#
_cell.length_a   1.000
_cell.length_b   1.000
_cell.length_c   1.000
_cell.angle_alpha   90.00
_cell.angle_beta   90.00
_cell.angle_gamma   90.00
#
_symmetry.space_group_name_H-M   'P 1'
#
loop_
_entity.id
_entity.type
_entity.pdbx_description
1 polymer ?
#
loop_
_entity_poly.entity_id
_entity_poly.type
_entity_poly.pdbx_seq_one_letter_code
_entity_poly.pdbx_strand_id
1 'polypeptide(L)'
;MIRLMRGFGAVLLCCAFGIANIAYADTSAGGSDGDVAAQLKELRNQLRNMRAEMGRLSERLEKIEALQPPPRKPEKLTVNLSGAPRLGDPNAKVGMVEFSDYQCPYCRRFHVETFPQLQKAYIDTGKLVFAIKNFPLDFHPLAMDAALTVNCARQQNIKAFWNVQGELFAHQNRLGRDFYQELVKRYGLDEKRFSSCLDDAKQKAAISEDLNYARSLEVGGTPTFFIGRIEGDQLVDAVRVVGARPYRVFTQVLDSFDKPDSGVKK
;
A
#
# COMPACT_ATOMS: atom_id res chain seq x y z
N MET A 1 27.86 -8.16 -54.14
CA MET A 1 28.26 -9.60 -54.04
C MET A 1 27.83 -10.07 -52.65
N ILE A 2 26.77 -10.79 -52.63
CA ILE A 2 26.58 -12.21 -52.20
C ILE A 2 26.56 -12.34 -50.67
N ARG A 3 25.34 -12.50 -50.14
CA ARG A 3 24.68 -13.69 -49.51
C ARG A 3 25.15 -13.98 -48.08
N LEU A 4 24.40 -14.31 -47.19
CA LEU A 4 23.11 -14.94 -46.85
C LEU A 4 23.19 -15.49 -45.44
N MET A 5 22.15 -15.28 -44.69
CA MET A 5 21.28 -16.25 -44.00
C MET A 5 21.64 -16.73 -42.59
N ARG A 6 20.67 -16.50 -41.77
CA ARG A 6 19.90 -17.45 -40.94
C ARG A 6 20.34 -17.72 -39.51
N GLY A 7 19.37 -17.48 -38.64
CA GLY A 7 19.25 -18.14 -37.36
C GLY A 7 18.26 -17.50 -36.41
N PHE A 8 16.96 -17.46 -36.78
CA PHE A 8 15.86 -17.17 -35.85
C PHE A 8 15.63 -18.42 -35.00
N GLY A 9 15.84 -18.30 -33.71
CA GLY A 9 15.42 -19.26 -32.70
C GLY A 9 14.32 -18.63 -31.82
N ALA A 10 13.08 -18.66 -32.32
CA ALA A 10 11.92 -18.33 -31.51
C ALA A 10 11.61 -19.52 -30.60
N VAL A 11 11.85 -19.38 -29.30
CA VAL A 11 11.31 -20.29 -28.29
C VAL A 11 9.88 -19.82 -27.98
N LEU A 12 8.93 -20.46 -28.65
CA LEU A 12 7.50 -20.36 -28.32
C LEU A 12 7.25 -21.20 -27.06
N LEU A 13 7.06 -20.53 -25.92
CA LEU A 13 6.54 -21.18 -24.71
C LEU A 13 5.02 -21.32 -24.88
N CYS A 14 4.56 -22.50 -25.33
CA CYS A 14 3.16 -22.87 -25.38
C CYS A 14 2.59 -22.98 -23.95
N CYS A 15 1.89 -21.94 -23.49
CA CYS A 15 0.92 -22.08 -22.42
C CYS A 15 -0.30 -22.83 -23.00
N ALA A 16 -0.36 -24.13 -22.72
CA ALA A 16 -1.53 -24.95 -23.01
C ALA A 16 -2.66 -24.56 -22.05
N PHE A 17 -3.41 -23.54 -22.39
CA PHE A 17 -4.78 -23.39 -21.90
C PHE A 17 -5.62 -24.35 -22.75
N GLY A 18 -6.11 -25.39 -22.10
CA GLY A 18 -7.10 -26.30 -22.64
C GLY A 18 -8.38 -25.54 -22.96
N ILE A 19 -8.44 -24.98 -24.15
CA ILE A 19 -9.71 -24.56 -24.74
C ILE A 19 -10.39 -25.86 -25.15
N ALA A 20 -11.34 -26.30 -24.32
CA ALA A 20 -12.29 -27.33 -24.71
C ALA A 20 -12.94 -26.89 -26.02
N ASN A 21 -12.63 -27.59 -27.11
CA ASN A 21 -13.34 -27.48 -28.38
C ASN A 21 -14.83 -27.74 -28.08
N ILE A 22 -15.61 -26.68 -28.01
CA ILE A 22 -17.05 -26.78 -28.19
C ILE A 22 -17.22 -27.06 -29.71
N ALA A 23 -17.20 -28.33 -30.05
CA ALA A 23 -17.69 -28.78 -31.36
C ALA A 23 -19.18 -28.40 -31.37
N TYR A 24 -19.52 -27.43 -32.20
CA TYR A 24 -20.90 -27.16 -32.57
C TYR A 24 -21.38 -28.42 -33.31
N ALA A 25 -21.93 -29.37 -32.55
CA ALA A 25 -22.63 -30.49 -33.14
C ALA A 25 -23.93 -29.97 -33.72
N ASP A 26 -23.99 -30.10 -35.04
CA ASP A 26 -25.20 -29.93 -35.85
C ASP A 26 -26.41 -30.56 -35.14
N THR A 27 -27.43 -29.76 -34.80
CA THR A 27 -28.69 -30.21 -34.20
C THR A 27 -29.57 -30.83 -35.31
N SER A 28 -29.25 -32.05 -35.64
CA SER A 28 -30.22 -32.88 -36.38
C SER A 28 -30.43 -34.20 -35.63
N ALA A 29 -31.55 -34.25 -34.97
CA ALA A 29 -32.40 -35.39 -34.65
C ALA A 29 -31.83 -36.53 -33.79
N GLY A 30 -32.48 -36.78 -32.65
CA GLY A 30 -32.67 -38.09 -32.08
C GLY A 30 -31.79 -38.47 -30.92
N GLY A 31 -31.60 -37.56 -29.95
CA GLY A 31 -31.21 -38.00 -28.60
C GLY A 31 -32.35 -38.79 -27.98
N SER A 32 -32.19 -40.10 -27.84
CA SER A 32 -33.21 -40.91 -27.15
C SER A 32 -33.39 -40.40 -25.71
N ASP A 33 -34.62 -40.40 -25.20
CA ASP A 33 -34.93 -40.01 -23.80
C ASP A 33 -34.00 -40.66 -22.77
N GLY A 34 -33.37 -41.78 -23.12
CA GLY A 34 -32.36 -42.46 -22.32
C GLY A 34 -31.02 -41.70 -22.17
N ASP A 35 -30.59 -40.96 -23.18
CA ASP A 35 -29.32 -40.23 -23.12
C ASP A 35 -29.45 -38.97 -22.25
N VAL A 36 -30.57 -38.27 -22.36
CA VAL A 36 -30.88 -37.13 -21.51
C VAL A 36 -31.01 -37.54 -20.03
N ALA A 37 -31.65 -38.71 -19.78
CA ALA A 37 -31.78 -39.26 -18.43
C ALA A 37 -30.40 -39.64 -17.83
N ALA A 38 -29.49 -40.18 -18.63
CA ALA A 38 -28.11 -40.49 -18.23
C ALA A 38 -27.32 -39.25 -17.90
N GLN A 39 -27.39 -38.18 -18.74
CA GLN A 39 -26.72 -36.89 -18.50
C GLN A 39 -27.25 -36.21 -17.25
N LEU A 40 -28.57 -36.20 -17.02
CA LEU A 40 -29.19 -35.68 -15.80
C LEU A 40 -28.74 -36.43 -14.54
N LYS A 41 -28.58 -37.74 -14.61
CA LYS A 41 -28.06 -38.54 -13.50
C LYS A 41 -26.61 -38.19 -13.17
N GLU A 42 -25.79 -38.05 -14.20
CA GLU A 42 -24.38 -37.65 -14.05
C GLU A 42 -24.26 -36.26 -13.45
N LEU A 43 -24.99 -35.28 -13.97
CA LEU A 43 -25.01 -33.90 -13.46
C LEU A 43 -25.48 -33.86 -11.98
N ARG A 44 -26.47 -34.64 -11.59
CA ARG A 44 -26.90 -34.78 -10.19
C ARG A 44 -25.83 -35.40 -9.31
N ASN A 45 -25.02 -36.33 -9.82
CA ASN A 45 -23.90 -36.89 -9.10
C ASN A 45 -22.79 -35.82 -8.90
N GLN A 46 -22.46 -35.08 -9.92
CA GLN A 46 -21.49 -34.00 -9.83
C GLN A 46 -21.92 -32.91 -8.83
N LEU A 47 -23.21 -32.52 -8.87
CA LEU A 47 -23.76 -31.57 -7.89
C LEU A 47 -23.68 -32.09 -6.45
N ARG A 48 -23.94 -33.41 -6.23
CA ARG A 48 -23.77 -34.00 -4.89
C ARG A 48 -22.34 -33.99 -4.42
N ASN A 49 -21.38 -34.30 -5.32
CA ASN A 49 -19.96 -34.30 -5.00
C ASN A 49 -19.48 -32.88 -4.67
N MET A 50 -19.85 -31.89 -5.46
CA MET A 50 -19.51 -30.47 -5.19
C MET A 50 -20.09 -29.99 -3.85
N ARG A 51 -21.35 -30.35 -3.54
CA ARG A 51 -21.96 -30.01 -2.24
C ARG A 51 -21.23 -30.67 -1.06
N ALA A 52 -20.80 -31.90 -1.21
CA ALA A 52 -20.03 -32.59 -0.18
C ALA A 52 -18.64 -31.95 0.01
N GLU A 53 -18.00 -31.53 -1.08
CA GLU A 53 -16.72 -30.86 -1.04
C GLU A 53 -16.83 -29.47 -0.39
N MET A 54 -17.86 -28.69 -0.77
CA MET A 54 -18.16 -27.41 -0.12
C MET A 54 -18.41 -27.59 1.39
N GLY A 55 -19.13 -28.62 1.81
CA GLY A 55 -19.33 -28.92 3.23
C GLY A 55 -18.00 -29.17 3.96
N ARG A 56 -17.11 -29.98 3.37
CA ARG A 56 -15.76 -30.22 3.93
C ARG A 56 -14.91 -28.95 4.00
N LEU A 57 -15.00 -28.08 2.99
CA LEU A 57 -14.29 -26.80 2.99
C LEU A 57 -14.83 -25.88 4.08
N SER A 58 -16.15 -25.80 4.25
CA SER A 58 -16.77 -24.99 5.32
C SER A 58 -16.31 -25.48 6.71
N GLU A 59 -16.32 -26.80 6.94
CA GLU A 59 -15.86 -27.37 8.21
C GLU A 59 -14.38 -27.07 8.47
N ARG A 60 -13.54 -27.09 7.42
CA ARG A 60 -12.12 -26.72 7.55
C ARG A 60 -11.95 -25.23 7.84
N LEU A 61 -12.76 -24.36 7.24
CA LEU A 61 -12.76 -22.94 7.53
C LEU A 61 -13.15 -22.64 8.97
N GLU A 62 -14.22 -23.28 9.46
CA GLU A 62 -14.64 -23.14 10.87
C GLU A 62 -13.53 -23.59 11.84
N LYS A 63 -12.83 -24.68 11.53
CA LYS A 63 -11.68 -25.13 12.34
C LYS A 63 -10.52 -24.14 12.30
N ILE A 64 -10.24 -23.52 11.15
CA ILE A 64 -9.19 -22.51 11.01
C ILE A 64 -9.60 -21.24 11.78
N GLU A 65 -10.86 -20.82 11.68
CA GLU A 65 -11.38 -19.67 12.43
C GLU A 65 -11.34 -19.91 13.94
N ALA A 66 -11.66 -21.13 14.39
CA ALA A 66 -11.59 -21.50 15.81
C ALA A 66 -10.14 -21.55 16.35
N LEU A 67 -9.14 -21.76 15.49
CA LEU A 67 -7.72 -21.72 15.86
C LEU A 67 -7.14 -20.30 15.84
N GLN A 68 -7.84 -19.34 15.22
CA GLN A 68 -7.41 -17.95 15.27
C GLN A 68 -7.71 -17.37 16.66
N PRO A 69 -6.72 -16.72 17.29
CA PRO A 69 -7.01 -16.01 18.52
C PRO A 69 -8.13 -14.99 18.24
N PRO A 70 -9.04 -14.77 19.19
CA PRO A 70 -10.10 -13.78 19.00
C PRO A 70 -9.48 -12.46 18.53
N PRO A 71 -10.13 -11.74 17.60
CA PRO A 71 -9.61 -10.48 17.13
C PRO A 71 -9.29 -9.62 18.35
N ARG A 72 -8.01 -9.33 18.54
CA ARG A 72 -7.59 -8.42 19.62
C ARG A 72 -8.41 -7.15 19.45
N LYS A 73 -9.08 -6.72 20.51
CA LYS A 73 -9.68 -5.38 20.52
C LYS A 73 -8.59 -4.43 20.01
N PRO A 74 -8.89 -3.54 19.05
CA PRO A 74 -7.88 -2.63 18.54
C PRO A 74 -7.24 -1.94 19.74
N GLU A 75 -5.97 -2.22 19.94
CA GLU A 75 -5.19 -1.60 21.01
C GLU A 75 -5.19 -0.11 20.71
N LYS A 76 -5.71 0.67 21.63
CA LYS A 76 -5.74 2.12 21.49
C LYS A 76 -4.31 2.62 21.63
N LEU A 77 -3.68 2.86 20.50
CA LEU A 77 -2.30 3.30 20.44
C LEU A 77 -2.23 4.82 20.52
N THR A 78 -1.20 5.30 21.20
CA THR A 78 -0.80 6.71 21.14
C THR A 78 0.45 6.81 20.28
N VAL A 79 0.41 7.64 19.23
CA VAL A 79 1.50 7.78 18.27
C VAL A 79 1.97 9.22 18.19
N ASN A 80 3.26 9.44 18.44
CA ASN A 80 3.88 10.76 18.43
C ASN A 80 4.16 11.24 17.00
N LEU A 81 3.66 12.43 16.68
CA LEU A 81 3.86 13.11 15.41
C LEU A 81 4.98 14.16 15.42
N SER A 82 5.63 14.38 16.56
CA SER A 82 6.68 15.40 16.70
C SER A 82 7.75 15.19 15.63
N GLY A 83 8.20 16.29 15.06
CA GLY A 83 9.21 16.27 13.99
C GLY A 83 8.71 15.79 12.62
N ALA A 84 7.55 15.15 12.49
CA ALA A 84 7.03 14.72 11.20
C ALA A 84 6.53 15.93 10.37
N PRO A 85 6.85 16.00 9.06
CA PRO A 85 6.21 16.96 8.16
C PRO A 85 4.72 16.63 8.05
N ARG A 86 3.90 17.67 8.04
CA ARG A 86 2.43 17.57 8.00
C ARG A 86 1.86 18.28 6.79
N LEU A 87 0.79 17.73 6.24
CA LEU A 87 -0.01 18.27 5.15
C LEU A 87 -1.47 18.32 5.57
N GLY A 88 -2.15 19.41 5.30
CA GLY A 88 -3.56 19.64 5.63
C GLY A 88 -3.75 20.75 6.63
N ASP A 89 -5.00 20.95 7.05
CA ASP A 89 -5.36 21.99 8.05
C ASP A 89 -4.85 21.56 9.44
N PRO A 90 -4.02 22.40 10.11
CA PRO A 90 -3.52 22.08 11.46
C PRO A 90 -4.63 21.95 12.51
N ASN A 91 -5.84 22.45 12.23
CA ASN A 91 -7.00 22.35 13.12
C ASN A 91 -7.84 21.09 12.90
N ALA A 92 -7.49 20.23 11.92
CA ALA A 92 -8.19 18.98 11.68
C ALA A 92 -8.13 18.10 12.95
N LYS A 93 -9.25 17.45 13.24
CA LYS A 93 -9.39 16.63 14.46
C LYS A 93 -8.82 15.22 14.31
N VAL A 94 -8.63 14.78 13.08
CA VAL A 94 -8.10 13.44 12.75
C VAL A 94 -6.76 13.59 12.04
N GLY A 95 -5.82 12.74 12.42
CA GLY A 95 -4.51 12.65 11.79
C GLY A 95 -4.23 11.25 11.30
N MET A 96 -3.40 11.18 10.28
CA MET A 96 -2.83 9.94 9.77
C MET A 96 -1.32 10.11 9.62
N VAL A 97 -0.54 9.22 10.22
CA VAL A 97 0.91 9.15 10.00
C VAL A 97 1.25 7.89 9.24
N GLU A 98 2.06 8.04 8.21
CA GLU A 98 2.64 6.95 7.43
C GLU A 98 4.10 6.74 7.82
N PHE A 99 4.48 5.51 8.10
CA PHE A 99 5.87 5.06 8.09
C PHE A 99 6.18 4.50 6.71
N SER A 100 7.09 5.16 6.00
CA SER A 100 7.25 4.99 4.55
C SER A 100 8.70 4.81 4.13
N ASP A 101 8.84 4.15 2.97
CA ASP A 101 10.11 3.93 2.28
C ASP A 101 9.96 4.33 0.81
N TYR A 102 10.79 5.26 0.35
CA TYR A 102 10.72 5.82 -1.01
C TYR A 102 11.07 4.81 -2.10
N GLN A 103 11.74 3.71 -1.77
CA GLN A 103 12.03 2.62 -2.72
C GLN A 103 11.01 1.49 -2.65
N CYS A 104 10.13 1.45 -1.63
CA CYS A 104 9.13 0.40 -1.48
C CYS A 104 8.03 0.50 -2.55
N PRO A 105 7.79 -0.57 -3.36
CA PRO A 105 6.76 -0.54 -4.41
C PRO A 105 5.34 -0.41 -3.86
N TYR A 106 5.10 -0.88 -2.63
CA TYR A 106 3.81 -0.71 -1.96
C TYR A 106 3.58 0.73 -1.49
N CYS A 107 4.62 1.43 -1.01
CA CYS A 107 4.53 2.87 -0.70
C CYS A 107 4.22 3.66 -1.97
N ARG A 108 4.92 3.38 -3.08
CA ARG A 108 4.61 3.96 -4.37
C ARG A 108 3.14 3.75 -4.76
N ARG A 109 2.64 2.51 -4.66
CA ARG A 109 1.25 2.20 -5.00
C ARG A 109 0.27 3.03 -4.18
N PHE A 110 0.49 3.17 -2.88
CA PHE A 110 -0.34 4.04 -2.04
C PHE A 110 -0.30 5.49 -2.52
N HIS A 111 0.88 6.04 -2.74
CA HIS A 111 1.05 7.45 -3.11
C HIS A 111 0.52 7.79 -4.52
N VAL A 112 0.52 6.82 -5.43
CA VAL A 112 0.04 7.02 -6.82
C VAL A 112 -1.47 6.75 -6.94
N GLU A 113 -1.99 5.75 -6.24
CA GLU A 113 -3.37 5.28 -6.45
C GLU A 113 -4.35 5.75 -5.36
N THR A 114 -3.94 5.70 -4.09
CA THR A 114 -4.85 5.93 -2.95
C THR A 114 -4.72 7.34 -2.38
N PHE A 115 -3.49 7.82 -2.18
CA PHE A 115 -3.22 9.10 -1.56
C PHE A 115 -3.89 10.30 -2.27
N PRO A 116 -3.92 10.41 -3.62
CA PRO A 116 -4.59 11.52 -4.29
C PRO A 116 -6.10 11.59 -3.99
N GLN A 117 -6.74 10.43 -3.79
CA GLN A 117 -8.16 10.37 -3.43
C GLN A 117 -8.37 10.83 -1.98
N LEU A 118 -7.49 10.40 -1.05
CA LEU A 118 -7.51 10.86 0.34
C LEU A 118 -7.22 12.35 0.44
N GLN A 119 -6.24 12.83 -0.32
CA GLN A 119 -5.90 14.25 -0.35
C GLN A 119 -7.12 15.09 -0.73
N LYS A 120 -7.75 14.79 -1.86
CA LYS A 120 -8.91 15.53 -2.35
C LYS A 120 -10.11 15.48 -1.40
N ALA A 121 -10.38 14.30 -0.79
CA ALA A 121 -11.60 14.10 -0.02
C ALA A 121 -11.48 14.51 1.45
N TYR A 122 -10.28 14.43 2.04
CA TYR A 122 -10.09 14.62 3.48
C TYR A 122 -9.04 15.69 3.81
N ILE A 123 -7.90 15.73 3.11
CA ILE A 123 -6.82 16.68 3.46
C ILE A 123 -7.17 18.08 2.97
N ASP A 124 -7.52 18.22 1.68
CA ASP A 124 -7.86 19.53 1.08
C ASP A 124 -9.19 20.09 1.63
N THR A 125 -10.00 19.24 2.26
CA THR A 125 -11.26 19.65 2.93
C THR A 125 -11.10 19.95 4.42
N GLY A 126 -9.87 19.89 4.96
CA GLY A 126 -9.57 20.18 6.36
C GLY A 126 -10.02 19.10 7.35
N LYS A 127 -10.40 17.90 6.89
CA LYS A 127 -10.84 16.80 7.75
C LYS A 127 -9.70 15.96 8.30
N LEU A 128 -8.55 15.95 7.61
CA LEU A 128 -7.41 15.09 7.91
C LEU A 128 -6.11 15.87 7.83
N VAL A 129 -5.24 15.70 8.82
CA VAL A 129 -3.81 15.99 8.72
C VAL A 129 -3.08 14.71 8.36
N PHE A 130 -2.32 14.74 7.27
CA PHE A 130 -1.40 13.68 6.90
C PHE A 130 0.02 14.02 7.37
N ALA A 131 0.68 13.05 7.97
CA ALA A 131 2.09 13.13 8.36
C ALA A 131 2.85 11.93 7.82
N ILE A 132 4.16 12.07 7.64
CA ILE A 132 5.01 10.98 7.17
C ILE A 132 6.29 10.91 8.00
N LYS A 133 6.73 9.69 8.31
CA LYS A 133 7.98 9.37 8.97
C LYS A 133 8.77 8.36 8.14
N ASN A 134 10.09 8.47 8.17
CA ASN A 134 10.97 7.63 7.39
C ASN A 134 11.08 6.22 8.00
N PHE A 135 10.98 5.20 7.15
CA PHE A 135 11.26 3.82 7.50
C PHE A 135 11.96 3.10 6.34
N PRO A 136 13.19 3.56 5.94
CA PRO A 136 13.96 2.90 4.91
C PRO A 136 14.30 1.46 5.32
N LEU A 137 13.93 0.49 4.47
CA LEU A 137 14.15 -0.92 4.73
C LEU A 137 15.59 -1.31 4.33
N ASP A 138 16.24 -2.13 5.14
CA ASP A 138 17.67 -2.48 4.96
C ASP A 138 17.96 -3.16 3.62
N PHE A 139 16.98 -3.86 3.04
CA PHE A 139 17.10 -4.51 1.72
C PHE A 139 16.78 -3.59 0.52
N HIS A 140 16.48 -2.33 0.77
CA HIS A 140 16.26 -1.30 -0.24
C HIS A 140 17.49 -0.37 -0.31
N PRO A 141 18.46 -0.62 -1.19
CA PRO A 141 19.76 0.05 -1.16
C PRO A 141 19.71 1.57 -1.42
N LEU A 142 18.64 2.06 -2.04
CA LEU A 142 18.47 3.50 -2.34
C LEU A 142 17.53 4.21 -1.35
N ALA A 143 16.92 3.50 -0.41
CA ALA A 143 15.89 4.05 0.46
C ALA A 143 16.44 5.11 1.42
N MET A 144 17.65 4.90 1.99
CA MET A 144 18.28 5.85 2.88
C MET A 144 18.63 7.16 2.15
N ASP A 145 19.23 7.07 0.97
CA ASP A 145 19.60 8.26 0.18
C ASP A 145 18.36 9.02 -0.29
N ALA A 146 17.28 8.32 -0.62
CA ALA A 146 16.00 8.92 -0.96
C ALA A 146 15.39 9.67 0.24
N ALA A 147 15.42 9.08 1.44
CA ALA A 147 14.95 9.72 2.67
C ALA A 147 15.78 10.96 3.02
N LEU A 148 17.10 10.89 2.89
CA LEU A 148 18.01 12.05 3.06
C LEU A 148 17.67 13.17 2.07
N THR A 149 17.44 12.81 0.81
CA THR A 149 17.07 13.77 -0.25
C THR A 149 15.82 14.57 0.12
N VAL A 150 14.79 13.90 0.57
CA VAL A 150 13.53 14.55 0.96
C VAL A 150 13.70 15.38 2.24
N ASN A 151 14.44 14.88 3.23
CA ASN A 151 14.75 15.66 4.44
C ASN A 151 15.54 16.93 4.11
N CYS A 152 16.50 16.85 3.21
CA CYS A 152 17.30 18.01 2.80
C CYS A 152 16.49 19.02 1.97
N ALA A 153 15.54 18.58 1.20
CA ALA A 153 14.57 19.48 0.56
C ALA A 153 13.70 20.19 1.62
N ARG A 154 13.27 19.49 2.68
CA ARG A 154 12.51 20.03 3.80
C ARG A 154 13.27 21.14 4.54
N GLN A 155 14.58 20.97 4.74
CA GLN A 155 15.43 21.98 5.43
C GLN A 155 15.43 23.33 4.71
N GLN A 156 15.07 23.35 3.45
CA GLN A 156 14.97 24.59 2.68
C GLN A 156 13.56 25.16 2.67
N ASN A 157 12.55 24.32 2.39
CA ASN A 157 11.14 24.68 2.59
C ASN A 157 10.21 23.44 2.54
N ILE A 158 9.07 23.54 3.19
CA ILE A 158 8.10 22.45 3.31
C ILE A 158 7.41 22.11 1.98
N LYS A 159 7.22 23.08 1.09
CA LYS A 159 6.64 22.85 -0.23
C LYS A 159 7.57 21.99 -1.09
N ALA A 160 8.87 22.25 -1.03
CA ALA A 160 9.86 21.44 -1.72
C ALA A 160 9.89 20.00 -1.18
N PHE A 161 9.73 19.81 0.15
CA PHE A 161 9.57 18.50 0.73
C PHE A 161 8.46 17.68 0.04
N TRP A 162 7.23 18.22 -0.01
CA TRP A 162 6.08 17.52 -0.58
C TRP A 162 6.24 17.28 -2.08
N ASN A 163 6.81 18.22 -2.80
CA ASN A 163 7.08 18.08 -4.24
C ASN A 163 8.11 16.98 -4.52
N VAL A 164 9.27 17.00 -3.84
CA VAL A 164 10.33 16.01 -4.01
C VAL A 164 9.84 14.63 -3.61
N GLN A 165 9.15 14.50 -2.49
CA GLN A 165 8.53 13.25 -2.06
C GLN A 165 7.60 12.66 -3.13
N GLY A 166 6.70 13.47 -3.67
CA GLY A 166 5.78 13.05 -4.73
C GLY A 166 6.51 12.54 -5.97
N GLU A 167 7.58 13.25 -6.39
CA GLU A 167 8.42 12.83 -7.53
C GLU A 167 9.14 11.50 -7.27
N LEU A 168 9.68 11.31 -6.04
CA LEU A 168 10.36 10.06 -5.72
C LEU A 168 9.40 8.86 -5.81
N PHE A 169 8.17 8.98 -5.30
CA PHE A 169 7.19 7.92 -5.44
C PHE A 169 6.71 7.73 -6.89
N ALA A 170 6.46 8.81 -7.63
CA ALA A 170 6.02 8.71 -9.01
C ALA A 170 7.07 8.04 -9.91
N HIS A 171 8.35 8.31 -9.65
CA HIS A 171 9.47 7.93 -10.50
C HIS A 171 10.48 7.01 -9.78
N GLN A 172 10.01 6.01 -9.03
CA GLN A 172 10.85 5.10 -8.24
C GLN A 172 11.97 4.42 -9.05
N ASN A 173 11.74 4.15 -10.33
CA ASN A 173 12.72 3.57 -11.24
C ASN A 173 13.89 4.51 -11.57
N ARG A 174 13.82 5.77 -11.17
CA ARG A 174 14.84 6.81 -11.38
C ARG A 174 15.61 7.14 -10.11
N LEU A 175 15.30 6.53 -8.97
CA LEU A 175 15.98 6.82 -7.70
C LEU A 175 17.50 6.75 -7.88
N GLY A 176 18.20 7.78 -7.42
CA GLY A 176 19.64 7.91 -7.52
C GLY A 176 20.08 9.37 -7.69
N ARG A 177 21.39 9.58 -7.56
CA ARG A 177 22.01 10.90 -7.46
C ARG A 177 21.58 11.87 -8.59
N ASP A 178 21.58 11.43 -9.84
CA ASP A 178 21.26 12.29 -10.98
C ASP A 178 19.82 12.80 -10.91
N PHE A 179 18.88 11.91 -10.54
CA PHE A 179 17.49 12.29 -10.37
C PHE A 179 17.31 13.27 -9.20
N TYR A 180 18.01 13.06 -8.09
CA TYR A 180 17.94 13.96 -6.94
C TYR A 180 18.47 15.37 -7.29
N GLN A 181 19.57 15.46 -8.05
CA GLN A 181 20.10 16.75 -8.53
C GLN A 181 19.15 17.44 -9.50
N GLU A 182 18.50 16.68 -10.39
CA GLU A 182 17.44 17.22 -11.26
C GLU A 182 16.31 17.84 -10.45
N LEU A 183 15.84 17.17 -9.39
CA LEU A 183 14.79 17.69 -8.53
C LEU A 183 15.20 18.95 -7.77
N VAL A 184 16.44 19.00 -7.28
CA VAL A 184 17.01 20.19 -6.64
C VAL A 184 16.91 21.41 -7.57
N LYS A 185 17.32 21.26 -8.83
CA LYS A 185 17.24 22.32 -9.84
C LYS A 185 15.79 22.66 -10.21
N ARG A 186 14.96 21.64 -10.42
CA ARG A 186 13.55 21.78 -10.80
C ARG A 186 12.75 22.58 -9.78
N TYR A 187 13.02 22.37 -8.50
CA TYR A 187 12.30 23.05 -7.41
C TYR A 187 13.05 24.26 -6.84
N GLY A 188 14.11 24.71 -7.52
CA GLY A 188 14.84 25.94 -7.17
C GLY A 188 15.50 25.87 -5.80
N LEU A 189 15.96 24.69 -5.38
CA LEU A 189 16.68 24.52 -4.13
C LEU A 189 18.14 24.97 -4.27
N ASP A 190 18.72 25.46 -3.18
CA ASP A 190 20.13 25.80 -3.12
C ASP A 190 20.99 24.52 -3.15
N GLU A 191 21.73 24.32 -4.24
CA GLU A 191 22.53 23.12 -4.47
C GLU A 191 23.64 22.93 -3.41
N LYS A 192 24.24 24.01 -2.93
CA LYS A 192 25.31 23.95 -1.91
C LYS A 192 24.74 23.55 -0.55
N ARG A 193 23.64 24.18 -0.14
CA ARG A 193 22.94 23.81 1.10
C ARG A 193 22.43 22.39 1.05
N PHE A 194 21.90 21.96 -0.11
CA PHE A 194 21.42 20.60 -0.29
C PHE A 194 22.57 19.58 -0.15
N SER A 195 23.70 19.82 -0.84
CA SER A 195 24.87 18.91 -0.73
C SER A 195 25.41 18.85 0.69
N SER A 196 25.58 19.99 1.35
CA SER A 196 26.04 20.01 2.77
C SER A 196 25.08 19.29 3.70
N CYS A 197 23.76 19.35 3.43
CA CYS A 197 22.76 18.65 4.21
C CYS A 197 22.84 17.11 4.06
N LEU A 198 23.13 16.61 2.86
CA LEU A 198 23.29 15.17 2.64
C LEU A 198 24.45 14.59 3.45
N ASP A 199 25.51 15.36 3.69
CA ASP A 199 26.66 14.98 4.47
C ASP A 199 26.48 15.20 5.98
N ASP A 200 25.40 15.90 6.39
CA ASP A 200 25.14 16.18 7.82
C ASP A 200 24.66 14.92 8.54
N ALA A 201 25.47 14.46 9.49
CA ALA A 201 25.17 13.32 10.34
C ALA A 201 23.82 13.46 11.10
N LYS A 202 23.36 14.69 11.38
CA LYS A 202 22.08 14.94 12.03
C LYS A 202 20.90 14.47 11.19
N GLN A 203 21.00 14.55 9.85
CA GLN A 203 19.93 14.08 8.96
C GLN A 203 19.80 12.56 8.99
N LYS A 204 20.93 11.84 9.02
CA LYS A 204 20.94 10.38 9.20
C LYS A 204 20.44 9.98 10.58
N ALA A 205 20.82 10.71 11.62
CA ALA A 205 20.33 10.48 12.98
C ALA A 205 18.79 10.65 13.06
N ALA A 206 18.23 11.69 12.46
CA ALA A 206 16.78 11.91 12.44
C ALA A 206 16.00 10.76 11.73
N ILE A 207 16.56 10.21 10.63
CA ILE A 207 15.96 9.05 9.97
C ILE A 207 16.06 7.81 10.87
N SER A 208 17.20 7.64 11.57
CA SER A 208 17.40 6.53 12.52
C SER A 208 16.46 6.63 13.72
N GLU A 209 16.16 7.84 14.19
CA GLU A 209 15.14 8.07 15.23
C GLU A 209 13.75 7.66 14.77
N ASP A 210 13.35 8.03 13.55
CA ASP A 210 12.09 7.56 12.95
C ASP A 210 12.03 6.02 12.86
N LEU A 211 13.12 5.38 12.42
CA LEU A 211 13.25 3.93 12.36
C LEU A 211 13.09 3.26 13.74
N ASN A 212 13.79 3.78 14.75
CA ASN A 212 13.72 3.24 16.11
C ASN A 212 12.33 3.43 16.70
N TYR A 213 11.73 4.58 16.43
CA TYR A 213 10.36 4.86 16.84
C TYR A 213 9.37 3.92 16.17
N ALA A 214 9.49 3.69 14.86
CA ALA A 214 8.65 2.73 14.15
C ALA A 214 8.77 1.32 14.74
N ARG A 215 10.00 0.87 15.05
CA ARG A 215 10.24 -0.42 15.71
C ARG A 215 9.58 -0.52 17.09
N SER A 216 9.62 0.56 17.88
CA SER A 216 8.93 0.60 19.18
C SER A 216 7.39 0.51 19.06
N LEU A 217 6.85 0.88 17.90
CA LEU A 217 5.44 0.70 17.56
C LEU A 217 5.17 -0.63 16.83
N GLU A 218 6.14 -1.55 16.82
CA GLU A 218 6.05 -2.85 16.14
C GLU A 218 5.71 -2.73 14.63
N VAL A 219 6.22 -1.68 13.97
CA VAL A 219 6.11 -1.54 12.52
C VAL A 219 7.05 -2.54 11.86
N GLY A 220 6.48 -3.56 11.21
CA GLY A 220 7.23 -4.63 10.55
C GLY A 220 7.44 -4.44 9.05
N GLY A 221 6.95 -3.34 8.45
CA GLY A 221 7.09 -3.08 7.02
C GLY A 221 6.37 -1.83 6.55
N THR A 222 6.57 -1.49 5.28
CA THR A 222 6.04 -0.27 4.66
C THR A 222 5.06 -0.55 3.52
N PRO A 223 4.08 0.34 3.32
CA PRO A 223 3.71 1.41 4.24
C PRO A 223 2.95 0.86 5.46
N THR A 224 3.12 1.49 6.62
CA THR A 224 2.27 1.26 7.78
C THR A 224 1.72 2.61 8.25
N PHE A 225 0.43 2.65 8.51
CA PHE A 225 -0.29 3.86 8.89
C PHE A 225 -0.84 3.75 10.30
N PHE A 226 -0.91 4.88 10.99
CA PHE A 226 -1.69 5.04 12.20
C PHE A 226 -2.64 6.22 12.00
N ILE A 227 -3.92 6.00 12.27
CA ILE A 227 -4.99 6.97 12.08
C ILE A 227 -5.68 7.16 13.42
N GLY A 228 -5.77 8.39 13.92
CA GLY A 228 -6.31 8.66 15.26
C GLY A 228 -6.74 10.10 15.42
N ARG A 229 -7.30 10.43 16.60
CA ARG A 229 -7.60 11.81 16.97
C ARG A 229 -6.31 12.56 17.28
N ILE A 230 -6.26 13.84 16.91
CA ILE A 230 -5.11 14.70 17.22
C ILE A 230 -5.30 15.32 18.59
N GLU A 231 -4.33 15.11 19.48
CA GLU A 231 -4.19 15.81 20.75
C GLU A 231 -2.75 16.34 20.87
N GLY A 232 -2.58 17.64 20.60
CA GLY A 232 -1.25 18.24 20.50
C GLY A 232 -0.42 17.61 19.36
N ASP A 233 0.72 17.05 19.72
CA ASP A 233 1.62 16.34 18.79
C ASP A 233 1.40 14.82 18.79
N GLN A 234 0.25 14.35 19.22
CA GLN A 234 -0.04 12.92 19.30
C GLN A 234 -1.29 12.54 18.53
N LEU A 235 -1.30 11.33 17.99
CA LEU A 235 -2.52 10.61 17.63
C LEU A 235 -2.92 9.75 18.81
N VAL A 236 -4.10 9.99 19.35
CA VAL A 236 -4.70 9.15 20.39
C VAL A 236 -5.78 8.24 19.80
N ASP A 237 -6.05 7.13 20.47
CA ASP A 237 -6.97 6.08 19.97
C ASP A 237 -6.61 5.59 18.57
N ALA A 238 -5.33 5.60 18.23
CA ALA A 238 -4.89 5.34 16.87
C ALA A 238 -5.12 3.89 16.44
N VAL A 239 -5.66 3.75 15.25
CA VAL A 239 -5.87 2.46 14.56
C VAL A 239 -4.74 2.23 13.57
N ARG A 240 -4.11 1.05 13.64
CA ARG A 240 -3.05 0.65 12.71
C ARG A 240 -3.65 0.09 11.42
N VAL A 241 -3.18 0.58 10.28
CA VAL A 241 -3.48 0.03 8.95
C VAL A 241 -2.16 -0.37 8.29
N VAL A 242 -2.01 -1.66 7.94
CA VAL A 242 -0.77 -2.20 7.36
C VAL A 242 -0.92 -2.39 5.86
N GLY A 243 0.07 -1.89 5.10
CA GLY A 243 0.19 -2.06 3.66
C GLY A 243 -0.63 -1.04 2.84
N ALA A 244 -0.37 -1.00 1.54
CA ALA A 244 -1.08 -0.16 0.58
C ALA A 244 -2.49 -0.70 0.34
N ARG A 245 -3.38 -0.43 1.29
CA ARG A 245 -4.78 -0.85 1.21
C ARG A 245 -5.58 0.01 0.22
N PRO A 246 -6.67 -0.50 -0.34
CA PRO A 246 -7.58 0.28 -1.17
C PRO A 246 -8.18 1.48 -0.40
N TYR A 247 -8.51 2.55 -1.11
CA TYR A 247 -9.12 3.79 -0.58
C TYR A 247 -10.25 3.54 0.43
N ARG A 248 -11.13 2.57 0.13
CA ARG A 248 -12.26 2.22 1.01
C ARG A 248 -11.84 1.80 2.42
N VAL A 249 -10.69 1.17 2.59
CA VAL A 249 -10.22 0.76 3.92
C VAL A 249 -9.88 2.00 4.77
N PHE A 250 -9.24 2.99 4.16
CA PHE A 250 -8.91 4.24 4.84
C PHE A 250 -10.17 5.04 5.19
N THR A 251 -11.13 5.16 4.27
CA THR A 251 -12.37 5.89 4.55
C THR A 251 -13.17 5.25 5.67
N GLN A 252 -13.25 3.91 5.72
CA GLN A 252 -13.91 3.21 6.82
C GLN A 252 -13.30 3.54 8.20
N VAL A 253 -11.97 3.66 8.27
CA VAL A 253 -11.30 4.04 9.51
C VAL A 253 -11.51 5.52 9.80
N LEU A 254 -11.33 6.41 8.82
CA LEU A 254 -11.51 7.85 8.99
C LEU A 254 -12.93 8.20 9.43
N ASP A 255 -13.93 7.65 8.75
CA ASP A 255 -15.34 7.90 9.06
C ASP A 255 -15.77 7.35 10.44
N SER A 256 -14.99 6.43 11.00
CA SER A 256 -15.23 5.95 12.37
C SER A 256 -14.95 7.00 13.44
N PHE A 257 -14.08 7.98 13.14
CA PHE A 257 -13.75 9.09 14.04
C PHE A 257 -14.76 10.26 13.95
N ASP A 258 -15.56 10.32 12.88
CA ASP A 258 -16.62 11.34 12.72
C ASP A 258 -17.88 11.00 13.54
N LYS A 259 -18.02 9.74 13.96
CA LYS A 259 -19.16 9.33 14.79
C LYS A 259 -18.96 9.86 16.22
N PRO A 260 -19.97 10.52 16.81
CA PRO A 260 -19.91 10.87 18.23
C PRO A 260 -19.68 9.59 19.04
N ASP A 261 -18.77 9.68 20.01
CA ASP A 261 -18.48 8.58 20.93
C ASP A 261 -19.82 8.05 21.48
N SER A 262 -20.25 6.89 21.01
CA SER A 262 -21.40 6.21 21.62
C SER A 262 -20.94 5.73 22.98
N GLY A 263 -20.96 6.67 23.93
CA GLY A 263 -20.52 6.45 25.31
C GLY A 263 -21.16 5.19 25.84
N VAL A 264 -20.40 4.16 25.96
CA VAL A 264 -20.71 3.07 26.87
C VAL A 264 -20.66 3.68 28.26
N LYS A 265 -21.82 4.12 28.75
CA LYS A 265 -22.00 4.45 30.17
C LYS A 265 -21.50 3.22 30.93
N LYS A 266 -20.50 3.47 31.78
CA LYS A 266 -20.06 2.51 32.80
C LYS A 266 -21.22 2.16 33.75
#